data_92bb3fd513f975c85567c88e734f2b40
#
_entry.id   92bb3fd513f975c85567c88e734f2b40
#
_cell.length_a   1.000
_cell.length_b   1.000
_cell.length_c   1.000
_cell.angle_alpha   90.00
_cell.angle_beta   90.00
_cell.angle_gamma   90.00
#
_symmetry.space_group_name_H-M   'P 1'
#
loop_
_entity.id
_entity.type
_entity.pdbx_description
1 polymer ?
#
loop_
_entity_poly.entity_id
_entity_poly.type
_entity_poly.pdbx_seq_one_letter_code
_entity_poly.pdbx_strand_id
1 'polypeptide(L)'
;MDLRPDEITGLIKSRIKNYNSKLQLADVGTVVTVGDGIVRIHGLEKCMLNELLEFENGVQCMAMNLEQDFVGAVMLGSDEDIKEGSTVKRTGHIMSVPVGEALLGRVVNSLGQPIDGKGAILAKETRPIEKIASGIITRKPVTVPLQTGIKAIDSMIPIGRGQRELIIGDRQTGKTAIAIDTIINQKGKDVICIYVAIGQKNSTVAGVVEQLRAGGALDYSIVVSATASELAPLQYIAPYSGCTMGEYFMDQGKDVLVVYDDLSKHAVAYRALSLLLKRPPGREAYPGDVFYLLSR
;
A
#
# COMPACT_ATOMS: atom_id res chain seq x y z
N MET A 1 59.93 -12.39 -9.47
CA MET A 1 59.41 -13.46 -8.60
C MET A 1 58.46 -14.29 -9.46
N ASP A 2 58.97 -15.44 -9.92
CA ASP A 2 58.16 -16.33 -10.74
C ASP A 2 57.26 -17.16 -9.82
N LEU A 3 55.96 -16.97 -9.95
CA LEU A 3 54.96 -17.76 -9.24
C LEU A 3 54.99 -19.21 -9.74
N ARG A 4 55.13 -20.16 -8.83
CA ARG A 4 55.12 -21.57 -9.17
C ARG A 4 53.75 -22.01 -9.70
N PRO A 5 53.69 -22.96 -10.65
CA PRO A 5 52.42 -23.43 -11.22
C PRO A 5 51.37 -23.88 -10.18
N ASP A 6 51.84 -24.43 -9.05
CA ASP A 6 50.97 -24.87 -7.96
C ASP A 6 50.33 -23.71 -7.20
N GLU A 7 51.01 -22.57 -7.07
CA GLU A 7 50.49 -21.36 -6.44
C GLU A 7 49.43 -20.70 -7.32
N ILE A 8 49.62 -20.69 -8.65
CA ILE A 8 48.65 -20.20 -9.63
C ILE A 8 47.39 -21.09 -9.59
N THR A 9 47.57 -22.41 -9.53
CA THR A 9 46.43 -23.34 -9.44
C THR A 9 45.68 -23.19 -8.12
N GLY A 10 46.36 -22.91 -7.02
CA GLY A 10 45.77 -22.62 -5.71
C GLY A 10 44.96 -21.31 -5.72
N LEU A 11 45.50 -20.25 -6.33
CA LEU A 11 44.84 -18.96 -6.50
C LEU A 11 43.59 -19.05 -7.40
N ILE A 12 43.67 -19.81 -8.49
CA ILE A 12 42.53 -20.05 -9.38
C ILE A 12 41.46 -20.87 -8.66
N LYS A 13 41.79 -21.90 -7.95
CA LYS A 13 40.83 -22.70 -7.15
C LYS A 13 40.17 -21.88 -6.04
N SER A 14 40.92 -21.01 -5.37
CA SER A 14 40.33 -20.11 -4.35
C SER A 14 39.40 -19.04 -4.96
N ARG A 15 39.75 -18.51 -6.13
CA ARG A 15 38.87 -17.59 -6.87
C ARG A 15 37.63 -18.28 -7.40
N ILE A 16 37.71 -19.51 -7.91
CA ILE A 16 36.58 -20.32 -8.34
C ILE A 16 35.66 -20.64 -7.14
N LYS A 17 36.24 -20.99 -6.00
CA LYS A 17 35.48 -21.26 -4.77
C LYS A 17 34.76 -20.01 -4.23
N ASN A 18 35.44 -18.87 -4.34
CA ASN A 18 34.83 -17.57 -4.01
C ASN A 18 33.83 -17.10 -5.07
N TYR A 19 33.96 -17.52 -6.33
CA TYR A 19 32.98 -17.24 -7.39
C TYR A 19 31.69 -18.04 -7.19
N ASN A 20 31.75 -19.27 -6.72
CA ASN A 20 30.56 -20.04 -6.34
C ASN A 20 29.86 -19.47 -5.11
N SER A 21 30.54 -18.77 -4.21
CA SER A 21 29.88 -18.04 -3.13
C SER A 21 29.19 -16.76 -3.64
N LYS A 22 29.62 -16.20 -4.77
CA LYS A 22 28.91 -15.08 -5.45
C LYS A 22 27.61 -15.50 -6.14
N LEU A 23 27.37 -16.77 -6.41
CA LEU A 23 26.10 -17.28 -6.94
C LEU A 23 24.98 -17.32 -5.88
N GLN A 24 25.28 -17.20 -4.61
CA GLN A 24 24.30 -16.94 -3.54
C GLN A 24 23.95 -15.45 -3.37
N LEU A 25 24.64 -14.56 -4.09
CA LEU A 25 24.42 -13.09 -4.06
C LEU A 25 23.26 -12.60 -4.93
N ALA A 26 22.56 -13.48 -5.64
CA ALA A 26 21.37 -13.09 -6.43
C ALA A 26 20.20 -12.55 -5.58
N ASP A 27 20.24 -12.77 -4.26
CA ASP A 27 19.21 -12.33 -3.32
C ASP A 27 19.67 -11.16 -2.42
N VAL A 28 20.88 -10.64 -2.65
CA VAL A 28 21.46 -9.52 -1.90
C VAL A 28 21.93 -8.45 -2.88
N GLY A 29 21.49 -7.22 -2.64
CA GLY A 29 21.89 -6.05 -3.42
C GLY A 29 22.62 -5.01 -2.58
N THR A 30 23.23 -4.06 -3.25
CA THR A 30 23.93 -2.94 -2.65
C THR A 30 23.30 -1.62 -3.09
N VAL A 31 23.04 -0.72 -2.16
CA VAL A 31 22.52 0.62 -2.43
C VAL A 31 23.58 1.43 -3.17
N VAL A 32 23.21 1.96 -4.32
CA VAL A 32 24.06 2.84 -5.15
C VAL A 32 23.75 4.31 -4.87
N THR A 33 22.48 4.64 -4.73
CA THR A 33 22.05 6.00 -4.35
C THR A 33 20.83 5.92 -3.44
N VAL A 34 20.75 6.83 -2.47
CA VAL A 34 19.60 7.00 -1.58
C VAL A 34 19.27 8.48 -1.48
N GLY A 35 17.99 8.82 -1.48
CA GLY A 35 17.50 10.18 -1.28
C GLY A 35 16.00 10.28 -1.51
N ASP A 36 15.36 11.19 -0.78
CA ASP A 36 13.92 11.50 -0.88
C ASP A 36 12.99 10.27 -0.76
N GLY A 37 13.38 9.28 0.06
CA GLY A 37 12.62 8.05 0.25
C GLY A 37 12.72 7.05 -0.90
N ILE A 38 13.68 7.22 -1.81
CA ILE A 38 13.97 6.29 -2.90
C ILE A 38 15.39 5.77 -2.80
N VAL A 39 15.56 4.50 -3.12
CA VAL A 39 16.85 3.84 -3.22
C VAL A 39 17.02 3.20 -4.58
N ARG A 40 18.21 3.32 -5.16
CA ARG A 40 18.64 2.54 -6.32
C ARG A 40 19.61 1.47 -5.86
N ILE A 41 19.31 0.23 -6.19
CA ILE A 41 19.99 -0.95 -5.70
C ILE A 41 20.59 -1.68 -6.89
N HIS A 42 21.86 -2.00 -6.82
CA HIS A 42 22.55 -2.85 -7.79
C HIS A 42 22.56 -4.29 -7.28
N GLY A 43 22.42 -5.25 -8.18
CA GLY A 43 22.31 -6.66 -7.86
C GLY A 43 20.88 -7.15 -7.87
N LEU A 44 20.30 -7.94 -7.17
CA LEU A 44 18.88 -8.34 -7.10
C LEU A 44 18.26 -8.74 -8.45
N GLU A 45 19.01 -9.46 -9.28
CA GLU A 45 18.58 -9.84 -10.64
C GLU A 45 17.25 -10.61 -10.70
N LYS A 46 16.87 -11.27 -9.59
CA LYS A 46 15.63 -12.05 -9.48
C LYS A 46 14.50 -11.29 -8.77
N CYS A 47 14.68 -10.00 -8.51
CA CYS A 47 13.69 -9.19 -7.82
C CYS A 47 12.38 -9.10 -8.63
N MET A 48 11.26 -9.23 -7.94
CA MET A 48 9.94 -9.08 -8.53
C MET A 48 9.42 -7.64 -8.36
N LEU A 49 8.55 -7.22 -9.26
CA LEU A 49 7.83 -5.95 -9.09
C LEU A 49 6.96 -6.03 -7.83
N ASN A 50 6.95 -4.95 -7.04
CA ASN A 50 6.28 -4.85 -5.72
C ASN A 50 6.80 -5.84 -4.66
N GLU A 51 7.97 -6.42 -4.87
CA GLU A 51 8.62 -7.24 -3.85
C GLU A 51 9.09 -6.38 -2.68
N LEU A 52 8.87 -6.88 -1.46
CA LEU A 52 9.47 -6.31 -0.26
C LEU A 52 10.96 -6.66 -0.20
N LEU A 53 11.76 -5.65 0.05
CA LEU A 53 13.18 -5.77 0.28
C LEU A 53 13.46 -5.28 1.69
N GLU A 54 14.42 -5.88 2.38
CA GLU A 54 14.75 -5.60 3.78
C GLU A 54 16.21 -5.22 3.95
N PHE A 55 16.46 -4.13 4.64
CA PHE A 55 17.77 -3.69 5.04
C PHE A 55 18.24 -4.39 6.33
N GLU A 56 19.53 -4.36 6.62
CA GLU A 56 20.09 -4.99 7.83
C GLU A 56 19.53 -4.39 9.14
N ASN A 57 19.09 -3.13 9.12
CA ASN A 57 18.46 -2.47 10.25
C ASN A 57 16.95 -2.77 10.39
N GLY A 58 16.38 -3.66 9.54
CA GLY A 58 14.96 -4.03 9.55
C GLY A 58 14.04 -3.04 8.83
N VAL A 59 14.57 -1.94 8.26
CA VAL A 59 13.78 -1.04 7.42
C VAL A 59 13.44 -1.74 6.12
N GLN A 60 12.20 -1.56 5.66
CA GLN A 60 11.70 -2.18 4.43
C GLN A 60 11.56 -1.16 3.31
N CYS A 61 11.75 -1.62 2.09
CA CYS A 61 11.43 -0.88 0.88
C CYS A 61 10.71 -1.79 -0.13
N MET A 62 10.03 -1.19 -1.09
CA MET A 62 9.27 -1.90 -2.12
C MET A 62 9.86 -1.63 -3.50
N ALA A 63 10.16 -2.69 -4.25
CA ALA A 63 10.68 -2.59 -5.61
C ALA A 63 9.60 -2.06 -6.56
N MET A 64 9.84 -0.93 -7.22
CA MET A 64 8.89 -0.30 -8.15
C MET A 64 9.39 -0.14 -9.58
N ASN A 65 10.71 -0.20 -9.79
CA ASN A 65 11.32 -0.11 -11.10
C ASN A 65 12.35 -1.23 -11.23
N LEU A 66 12.21 -2.06 -12.23
CA LEU A 66 13.16 -3.12 -12.56
C LEU A 66 13.88 -2.71 -13.85
N GLU A 67 15.12 -2.24 -13.70
CA GLU A 67 16.02 -1.89 -14.81
C GLU A 67 17.02 -3.03 -15.04
N GLN A 68 17.79 -3.00 -16.11
CA GLN A 68 18.73 -4.05 -16.46
C GLN A 68 19.81 -4.25 -15.36
N ASP A 69 20.34 -3.16 -14.81
CA ASP A 69 21.44 -3.19 -13.84
C ASP A 69 21.02 -2.76 -12.42
N PHE A 70 19.83 -2.19 -12.28
CA PHE A 70 19.37 -1.59 -11.04
C PHE A 70 17.91 -1.89 -10.74
N VAL A 71 17.61 -1.94 -9.46
CA VAL A 71 16.24 -1.94 -8.94
C VAL A 71 15.99 -0.61 -8.27
N GLY A 72 14.98 0.13 -8.75
CA GLY A 72 14.46 1.33 -8.09
C GLY A 72 13.42 0.92 -7.05
N ALA A 73 13.69 1.18 -5.78
CA ALA A 73 12.77 0.86 -4.70
C ALA A 73 12.39 2.10 -3.90
N VAL A 74 11.20 2.09 -3.31
CA VAL A 74 10.65 3.15 -2.48
C VAL A 74 10.67 2.71 -1.02
N MET A 75 11.11 3.61 -0.14
CA MET A 75 11.21 3.33 1.29
C MET A 75 9.82 3.29 1.93
N LEU A 76 9.59 2.32 2.80
CA LEU A 76 8.38 2.20 3.61
C LEU A 76 8.59 2.65 5.07
N GLY A 77 9.77 3.17 5.37
CA GLY A 77 10.17 3.71 6.67
C GLY A 77 11.22 4.81 6.51
N SER A 78 11.77 5.32 7.63
CA SER A 78 12.82 6.33 7.62
C SER A 78 14.06 5.85 6.87
N ASP A 79 14.65 6.72 6.08
CA ASP A 79 15.88 6.49 5.31
C ASP A 79 17.15 7.05 6.01
N GLU A 80 17.00 7.61 7.23
CA GLU A 80 18.09 8.29 7.94
C GLU A 80 19.35 7.45 8.16
N ASP A 81 19.18 6.14 8.40
CA ASP A 81 20.28 5.20 8.65
C ASP A 81 20.75 4.46 7.39
N ILE A 82 20.17 4.72 6.23
CA ILE A 82 20.51 4.04 4.98
C ILE A 82 21.46 4.91 4.16
N LYS A 83 22.57 4.33 3.75
CA LYS A 83 23.66 5.01 3.03
C LYS A 83 24.00 4.27 1.75
N GLU A 84 24.70 4.96 0.85
CA GLU A 84 25.36 4.31 -0.28
C GLU A 84 26.31 3.20 0.23
N GLY A 85 26.23 2.03 -0.38
CA GLY A 85 26.94 0.83 0.07
C GLY A 85 26.17 -0.04 1.07
N SER A 86 25.03 0.43 1.62
CA SER A 86 24.19 -0.41 2.49
C SER A 86 23.73 -1.67 1.78
N THR A 87 23.66 -2.77 2.53
CA THR A 87 23.19 -4.06 2.03
C THR A 87 21.68 -4.17 2.15
N VAL A 88 21.05 -4.71 1.11
CA VAL A 88 19.61 -4.98 1.10
C VAL A 88 19.38 -6.42 0.62
N LYS A 89 18.42 -7.10 1.23
CA LYS A 89 18.04 -8.49 0.92
C LYS A 89 16.65 -8.57 0.36
N ARG A 90 16.45 -9.49 -0.58
CA ARG A 90 15.14 -9.88 -1.04
C ARG A 90 14.41 -10.66 0.04
N THR A 91 13.11 -10.40 0.19
CA THR A 91 12.26 -11.22 1.07
C THR A 91 11.60 -12.37 0.32
N GLY A 92 11.54 -12.31 -1.02
CA GLY A 92 10.80 -13.26 -1.84
C GLY A 92 9.27 -13.09 -1.74
N HIS A 93 8.79 -12.08 -1.03
CA HIS A 93 7.38 -11.81 -0.80
C HIS A 93 6.97 -10.48 -1.41
N ILE A 94 5.83 -10.48 -2.12
CA ILE A 94 5.20 -9.25 -2.58
C ILE A 94 4.59 -8.52 -1.39
N MET A 95 4.56 -7.18 -1.46
CA MET A 95 3.96 -6.34 -0.43
C MET A 95 2.58 -6.86 -0.01
N SER A 96 2.44 -7.16 1.28
CA SER A 96 1.25 -7.78 1.86
C SER A 96 0.85 -7.07 3.14
N VAL A 97 -0.44 -7.13 3.48
CA VAL A 97 -0.99 -6.54 4.70
C VAL A 97 -1.75 -7.59 5.51
N PRO A 98 -1.81 -7.43 6.85
CA PRO A 98 -2.63 -8.27 7.68
C PRO A 98 -4.11 -8.08 7.35
N VAL A 99 -4.87 -9.17 7.40
CA VAL A 99 -6.31 -9.19 7.15
C VAL A 99 -7.04 -9.97 8.24
N GLY A 100 -8.34 -9.74 8.39
CA GLY A 100 -9.17 -10.51 9.30
C GLY A 100 -9.93 -9.68 10.32
N GLU A 101 -10.75 -10.37 11.11
CA GLU A 101 -11.63 -9.73 12.13
C GLU A 101 -10.87 -8.98 13.24
N ALA A 102 -9.60 -9.36 13.48
CA ALA A 102 -8.75 -8.66 14.44
C ALA A 102 -8.49 -7.18 14.11
N LEU A 103 -8.76 -6.77 12.87
CA LEU A 103 -8.65 -5.38 12.40
C LEU A 103 -9.92 -4.55 12.67
N LEU A 104 -11.06 -5.18 12.95
CA LEU A 104 -12.30 -4.46 13.26
C LEU A 104 -12.13 -3.61 14.52
N GLY A 105 -12.60 -2.39 14.50
CA GLY A 105 -12.46 -1.46 15.61
C GLY A 105 -11.09 -0.82 15.76
N ARG A 106 -10.17 -1.05 14.79
CA ARG A 106 -8.78 -0.60 14.85
C ARG A 106 -8.50 0.53 13.87
N VAL A 107 -7.51 1.33 14.23
CA VAL A 107 -6.90 2.33 13.33
C VAL A 107 -5.48 1.87 13.02
N VAL A 108 -5.20 1.70 11.74
CA VAL A 108 -3.92 1.15 11.25
C VAL A 108 -3.29 2.09 10.22
N ASN A 109 -1.98 1.98 10.05
CA ASN A 109 -1.29 2.63 8.94
C ASN A 109 -1.44 1.82 7.63
N SER A 110 -0.83 2.29 6.54
CA SER A 110 -0.88 1.64 5.23
C SER A 110 -0.26 0.23 5.19
N LEU A 111 0.58 -0.11 6.17
CA LEU A 111 1.17 -1.43 6.34
C LEU A 111 0.31 -2.37 7.20
N GLY A 112 -0.83 -1.89 7.70
CA GLY A 112 -1.69 -2.64 8.63
C GLY A 112 -1.19 -2.67 10.06
N GLN A 113 -0.20 -1.85 10.41
CA GLN A 113 0.30 -1.73 11.78
C GLN A 113 -0.62 -0.82 12.61
N PRO A 114 -0.93 -1.17 13.87
CA PRO A 114 -1.83 -0.36 14.70
C PRO A 114 -1.19 0.96 15.11
N ILE A 115 -1.97 2.04 15.00
CA ILE A 115 -1.60 3.40 15.42
C ILE A 115 -2.56 3.97 16.47
N ASP A 116 -3.48 3.16 16.96
CA ASP A 116 -4.56 3.55 17.90
C ASP A 116 -4.20 3.36 19.39
N GLY A 117 -2.97 2.95 19.67
CA GLY A 117 -2.51 2.71 21.06
C GLY A 117 -3.11 1.49 21.76
N LYS A 118 -3.91 0.67 21.06
CA LYS A 118 -4.57 -0.52 21.64
C LYS A 118 -3.70 -1.80 21.61
N GLY A 119 -2.41 -1.67 21.33
CA GLY A 119 -1.47 -2.81 21.25
C GLY A 119 -1.49 -3.53 19.91
N ALA A 120 -0.66 -4.57 19.80
CA ALA A 120 -0.44 -5.32 18.56
C ALA A 120 -1.72 -6.01 18.06
N ILE A 121 -1.85 -6.12 16.74
CA ILE A 121 -2.95 -6.85 16.09
C ILE A 121 -2.45 -8.26 15.79
N LEU A 122 -3.11 -9.26 16.37
CA LEU A 122 -2.80 -10.67 16.12
C LEU A 122 -3.60 -11.17 14.91
N ALA A 123 -3.21 -10.72 13.72
CA ALA A 123 -3.79 -11.23 12.49
C ALA A 123 -3.29 -12.65 12.19
N LYS A 124 -4.19 -13.52 11.77
CA LYS A 124 -3.86 -14.92 11.40
C LYS A 124 -3.41 -15.08 9.97
N GLU A 125 -3.72 -14.12 9.12
CA GLU A 125 -3.51 -14.16 7.67
C GLU A 125 -2.98 -12.81 7.18
N THR A 126 -2.13 -12.86 6.16
CA THR A 126 -1.70 -11.70 5.38
C THR A 126 -2.06 -11.92 3.92
N ARG A 127 -2.39 -10.85 3.20
CA ARG A 127 -2.70 -10.90 1.78
C ARG A 127 -1.92 -9.86 1.00
N PRO A 128 -1.50 -10.18 -0.24
CA PRO A 128 -0.89 -9.20 -1.13
C PRO A 128 -1.83 -8.02 -1.38
N ILE A 129 -1.28 -6.81 -1.42
CA ILE A 129 -2.07 -5.58 -1.65
C ILE A 129 -2.54 -5.43 -3.11
N GLU A 130 -1.97 -6.18 -4.04
CA GLU A 130 -2.39 -6.22 -5.44
C GLU A 130 -2.91 -7.61 -5.79
N LYS A 131 -4.18 -7.67 -6.17
CA LYS A 131 -4.85 -8.87 -6.64
C LYS A 131 -5.55 -8.55 -7.96
N ILE A 132 -5.51 -9.48 -8.89
CA ILE A 132 -6.27 -9.36 -10.14
C ILE A 132 -7.76 -9.36 -9.78
N ALA A 133 -8.48 -8.31 -10.19
CA ALA A 133 -9.91 -8.20 -9.96
C ALA A 133 -10.70 -9.31 -10.67
N SER A 134 -11.82 -9.69 -10.07
CA SER A 134 -12.73 -10.68 -10.66
C SER A 134 -13.21 -10.25 -12.05
N GLY A 135 -13.19 -11.15 -13.01
CA GLY A 135 -13.64 -10.91 -14.37
C GLY A 135 -15.16 -10.63 -14.45
N ILE A 136 -15.60 -10.14 -15.60
CA ILE A 136 -17.01 -9.75 -15.82
C ILE A 136 -17.96 -10.94 -15.62
N ILE A 137 -17.56 -12.14 -16.05
CA ILE A 137 -18.41 -13.33 -16.01
C ILE A 137 -18.74 -13.76 -14.56
N THR A 138 -17.85 -13.51 -13.61
CA THR A 138 -18.03 -13.92 -12.21
C THR A 138 -18.77 -12.88 -11.36
N ARG A 139 -19.00 -11.69 -11.92
CA ARG A 139 -19.68 -10.60 -11.19
C ARG A 139 -21.21 -10.77 -11.25
N LYS A 140 -21.85 -10.52 -10.10
CA LYS A 140 -23.31 -10.45 -10.02
C LYS A 140 -23.80 -9.06 -10.42
N PRO A 141 -25.00 -8.93 -11.04
CA PRO A 141 -25.65 -7.63 -11.21
C PRO A 141 -25.87 -6.93 -9.87
N VAL A 142 -25.81 -5.61 -9.87
CA VAL A 142 -26.12 -4.80 -8.70
C VAL A 142 -27.65 -4.71 -8.55
N THR A 143 -28.20 -5.38 -7.53
CA THR A 143 -29.65 -5.47 -7.30
C THR A 143 -30.08 -5.06 -5.90
N VAL A 144 -29.13 -4.96 -4.95
CA VAL A 144 -29.43 -4.64 -3.55
C VAL A 144 -28.98 -3.21 -3.27
N PRO A 145 -29.87 -2.31 -2.77
CA PRO A 145 -29.49 -0.94 -2.45
C PRO A 145 -28.62 -0.88 -1.20
N LEU A 146 -27.65 0.03 -1.23
CA LEU A 146 -26.92 0.48 -0.05
C LEU A 146 -27.69 1.66 0.56
N GLN A 147 -28.21 1.50 1.76
CA GLN A 147 -28.91 2.59 2.45
C GLN A 147 -27.89 3.54 3.08
N THR A 148 -27.72 4.70 2.47
CA THR A 148 -26.82 5.73 2.98
C THR A 148 -27.37 6.46 4.20
N GLY A 149 -28.71 6.46 4.36
CA GLY A 149 -29.43 7.25 5.36
C GLY A 149 -29.60 8.71 4.96
N ILE A 150 -29.13 9.10 3.78
CA ILE A 150 -29.28 10.44 3.23
C ILE A 150 -30.47 10.43 2.27
N LYS A 151 -31.57 11.08 2.69
CA LYS A 151 -32.86 11.05 1.96
C LYS A 151 -32.70 11.38 0.48
N ALA A 152 -31.92 12.39 0.13
CA ALA A 152 -31.74 12.81 -1.25
C ALA A 152 -31.04 11.73 -2.10
N ILE A 153 -30.10 11.00 -1.54
CA ILE A 153 -29.39 9.92 -2.24
C ILE A 153 -30.31 8.71 -2.34
N ASP A 154 -30.82 8.23 -1.21
CA ASP A 154 -31.57 6.97 -1.16
C ASP A 154 -32.87 7.00 -1.95
N SER A 155 -33.50 8.19 -2.12
CA SER A 155 -34.76 8.31 -2.83
C SER A 155 -34.62 8.63 -4.31
N MET A 156 -33.58 9.36 -4.74
CA MET A 156 -33.45 9.85 -6.12
C MET A 156 -32.33 9.16 -6.91
N ILE A 157 -31.23 8.85 -6.27
CA ILE A 157 -30.03 8.26 -6.91
C ILE A 157 -29.45 7.15 -6.02
N PRO A 158 -30.22 6.09 -5.75
CA PRO A 158 -29.81 5.06 -4.82
C PRO A 158 -28.50 4.38 -5.27
N ILE A 159 -27.63 4.16 -4.33
CA ILE A 159 -26.36 3.44 -4.52
C ILE A 159 -26.62 1.96 -4.29
N GLY A 160 -26.07 1.09 -5.13
CA GLY A 160 -26.18 -0.36 -4.97
C GLY A 160 -24.97 -0.99 -4.33
N ARG A 161 -25.15 -2.10 -3.62
CA ARG A 161 -24.04 -2.93 -3.09
C ARG A 161 -23.29 -3.54 -4.26
N GLY A 162 -21.99 -3.23 -4.38
CA GLY A 162 -21.14 -3.58 -5.52
C GLY A 162 -20.93 -2.43 -6.53
N GLN A 163 -21.58 -1.27 -6.31
CA GLN A 163 -21.40 -0.09 -7.14
C GLN A 163 -20.15 0.68 -6.72
N ARG A 164 -19.56 1.40 -7.67
CA ARG A 164 -18.52 2.41 -7.43
C ARG A 164 -19.15 3.78 -7.63
N GLU A 165 -19.02 4.64 -6.63
CA GLU A 165 -19.60 5.98 -6.65
C GLU A 165 -18.51 7.04 -6.42
N LEU A 166 -18.55 8.13 -7.15
CA LEU A 166 -17.66 9.25 -7.01
C LEU A 166 -18.38 10.43 -6.34
N ILE A 167 -17.85 10.87 -5.19
CA ILE A 167 -18.27 12.11 -4.55
C ILE A 167 -17.30 13.21 -4.95
N ILE A 168 -17.71 14.10 -5.83
CA ILE A 168 -16.88 15.19 -6.34
C ILE A 168 -17.42 16.55 -5.86
N GLY A 169 -16.53 17.48 -5.55
CA GLY A 169 -16.87 18.83 -5.12
C GLY A 169 -15.65 19.58 -4.60
N ASP A 170 -15.79 20.89 -4.41
CA ASP A 170 -14.75 21.75 -3.86
C ASP A 170 -14.40 21.42 -2.40
N ARG A 171 -13.40 22.10 -1.87
CA ARG A 171 -13.02 21.95 -0.46
C ARG A 171 -14.17 22.37 0.45
N GLN A 172 -14.38 21.65 1.57
CA GLN A 172 -15.39 21.95 2.59
C GLN A 172 -16.86 21.90 2.11
N THR A 173 -17.15 21.19 1.04
CA THR A 173 -18.53 21.00 0.53
C THR A 173 -19.29 19.82 1.15
N GLY A 174 -18.71 19.17 2.15
CA GLY A 174 -19.38 18.08 2.87
C GLY A 174 -19.10 16.66 2.33
N LYS A 175 -18.14 16.47 1.41
CA LYS A 175 -17.82 15.14 0.86
C LYS A 175 -17.55 14.10 1.94
N THR A 176 -16.66 14.43 2.89
CA THR A 176 -16.32 13.55 4.02
C THR A 176 -17.51 13.29 4.92
N ALA A 177 -18.38 14.29 5.15
CA ALA A 177 -19.60 14.14 5.94
C ALA A 177 -20.54 13.10 5.34
N ILE A 178 -20.79 13.15 4.03
CA ILE A 178 -21.58 12.13 3.32
C ILE A 178 -21.02 10.73 3.53
N ALA A 179 -19.71 10.58 3.43
CA ALA A 179 -19.05 9.29 3.61
C ALA A 179 -19.16 8.77 5.06
N ILE A 180 -18.94 9.63 6.05
CA ILE A 180 -19.02 9.27 7.48
C ILE A 180 -20.46 8.93 7.86
N ASP A 181 -21.44 9.74 7.45
CA ASP A 181 -22.84 9.47 7.72
C ASP A 181 -23.30 8.15 7.09
N THR A 182 -22.82 7.85 5.87
CA THR A 182 -23.09 6.57 5.22
C THR A 182 -22.52 5.40 6.03
N ILE A 183 -21.28 5.51 6.56
CA ILE A 183 -20.67 4.49 7.41
C ILE A 183 -21.48 4.31 8.70
N ILE A 184 -21.82 5.41 9.39
CA ILE A 184 -22.61 5.36 10.65
C ILE A 184 -23.97 4.70 10.42
N ASN A 185 -24.60 4.98 9.28
CA ASN A 185 -25.89 4.41 8.92
C ASN A 185 -25.86 2.94 8.50
N GLN A 186 -24.68 2.30 8.44
CA GLN A 186 -24.58 0.84 8.23
C GLN A 186 -24.79 0.02 9.53
N LYS A 187 -24.95 0.67 10.66
CA LYS A 187 -25.17 -0.01 11.93
C LYS A 187 -26.37 -0.99 11.86
N GLY A 188 -26.12 -2.25 12.15
CA GLY A 188 -27.13 -3.32 12.09
C GLY A 188 -27.55 -3.78 10.69
N LYS A 189 -26.79 -3.41 9.64
CA LYS A 189 -27.09 -3.79 8.24
C LYS A 189 -26.12 -4.84 7.68
N ASP A 190 -25.31 -5.43 8.52
CA ASP A 190 -24.33 -6.48 8.18
C ASP A 190 -23.34 -6.05 7.05
N VAL A 191 -22.89 -4.80 7.12
CA VAL A 191 -21.91 -4.22 6.20
C VAL A 191 -20.65 -3.88 6.99
N ILE A 192 -19.52 -4.41 6.54
CA ILE A 192 -18.21 -4.03 7.05
C ILE A 192 -17.75 -2.75 6.35
N CYS A 193 -17.29 -1.77 7.12
CA CYS A 193 -16.86 -0.49 6.58
C CYS A 193 -15.34 -0.30 6.67
N ILE A 194 -14.74 0.25 5.63
CA ILE A 194 -13.32 0.59 5.62
C ILE A 194 -13.17 2.03 5.19
N TYR A 195 -12.63 2.85 6.08
CA TYR A 195 -12.32 4.24 5.78
C TYR A 195 -10.84 4.41 5.56
N VAL A 196 -10.43 4.82 4.37
CA VAL A 196 -9.05 5.03 3.98
C VAL A 196 -8.77 6.53 3.87
N ALA A 197 -8.07 7.07 4.86
CA ALA A 197 -7.62 8.46 4.87
C ALA A 197 -6.29 8.59 4.14
N ILE A 198 -6.25 9.38 3.06
CA ILE A 198 -5.06 9.54 2.21
C ILE A 198 -4.60 10.99 2.23
N GLY A 199 -3.38 11.23 2.70
CA GLY A 199 -2.75 12.56 2.72
C GLY A 199 -3.53 13.60 3.54
N GLN A 200 -4.33 13.20 4.50
CA GLN A 200 -5.06 14.09 5.40
C GLN A 200 -4.19 14.50 6.60
N LYS A 201 -4.59 15.59 7.28
CA LYS A 201 -3.95 15.98 8.53
C LYS A 201 -4.30 14.99 9.64
N ASN A 202 -3.37 14.70 10.54
CA ASN A 202 -3.58 13.82 11.69
C ASN A 202 -4.81 14.24 12.52
N SER A 203 -5.00 15.55 12.75
CA SER A 203 -6.15 16.07 13.49
C SER A 203 -7.48 15.79 12.78
N THR A 204 -7.52 15.80 11.45
CA THR A 204 -8.71 15.47 10.67
C THR A 204 -9.05 13.99 10.82
N VAL A 205 -8.06 13.12 10.68
CA VAL A 205 -8.25 11.67 10.86
C VAL A 205 -8.71 11.34 12.27
N ALA A 206 -8.11 11.96 13.29
CA ALA A 206 -8.54 11.80 14.68
C ALA A 206 -10.00 12.22 14.88
N GLY A 207 -10.42 13.33 14.26
CA GLY A 207 -11.82 13.79 14.28
C GLY A 207 -12.79 12.79 13.64
N VAL A 208 -12.40 12.19 12.51
CA VAL A 208 -13.20 11.13 11.85
C VAL A 208 -13.34 9.90 12.74
N VAL A 209 -12.23 9.43 13.32
CA VAL A 209 -12.23 8.27 14.23
C VAL A 209 -13.16 8.53 15.43
N GLU A 210 -13.15 9.75 15.99
CA GLU A 210 -14.01 10.11 17.10
C GLU A 210 -15.50 10.15 16.70
N GLN A 211 -15.82 10.67 15.52
CA GLN A 211 -17.18 10.65 14.97
C GLN A 211 -17.69 9.21 14.76
N LEU A 212 -16.87 8.33 14.18
CA LEU A 212 -17.21 6.91 14.01
C LEU A 212 -17.41 6.22 15.35
N ARG A 213 -16.57 6.53 16.35
CA ARG A 213 -16.70 6.01 17.72
C ARG A 213 -18.00 6.47 18.38
N ALA A 214 -18.27 7.78 18.34
CA ALA A 214 -19.49 8.37 18.90
C ALA A 214 -20.77 7.82 18.24
N GLY A 215 -20.73 7.57 16.92
CA GLY A 215 -21.81 6.93 16.17
C GLY A 215 -21.95 5.42 16.42
N GLY A 216 -21.01 4.79 17.17
CA GLY A 216 -20.97 3.34 17.39
C GLY A 216 -20.68 2.56 16.08
N ALA A 217 -19.98 3.21 15.14
CA ALA A 217 -19.64 2.63 13.84
C ALA A 217 -18.25 1.99 13.84
N LEU A 218 -17.43 2.27 14.84
CA LEU A 218 -16.05 1.77 14.88
C LEU A 218 -16.00 0.24 15.01
N ASP A 219 -16.96 -0.38 15.69
CA ASP A 219 -16.98 -1.83 15.96
C ASP A 219 -17.06 -2.69 14.68
N TYR A 220 -17.66 -2.16 13.62
CA TYR A 220 -17.75 -2.82 12.31
C TYR A 220 -16.92 -2.12 11.23
N SER A 221 -16.00 -1.25 11.66
CA SER A 221 -15.17 -0.47 10.74
C SER A 221 -13.68 -0.69 10.97
N ILE A 222 -12.91 -0.51 9.90
CA ILE A 222 -11.45 -0.42 9.92
C ILE A 222 -11.08 0.96 9.39
N VAL A 223 -10.17 1.66 10.07
CA VAL A 223 -9.63 2.93 9.59
C VAL A 223 -8.18 2.73 9.17
N VAL A 224 -7.90 2.96 7.90
CA VAL A 224 -6.53 2.95 7.35
C VAL A 224 -6.08 4.39 7.18
N SER A 225 -4.99 4.77 7.81
CA SER A 225 -4.50 6.14 7.80
C SER A 225 -3.13 6.25 7.16
N ALA A 226 -3.04 7.07 6.11
CA ALA A 226 -1.80 7.53 5.50
C ALA A 226 -1.83 9.05 5.50
N THR A 227 -1.27 9.67 6.54
CA THR A 227 -1.38 11.12 6.74
C THR A 227 -0.44 11.91 5.83
N ALA A 228 -0.65 13.22 5.75
CA ALA A 228 0.16 14.12 4.93
C ALA A 228 1.62 14.24 5.40
N SER A 229 1.91 13.83 6.64
CA SER A 229 3.26 13.80 7.21
C SER A 229 4.01 12.51 6.90
N GLU A 230 3.33 11.50 6.39
CA GLU A 230 3.95 10.24 6.01
C GLU A 230 4.55 10.31 4.60
N LEU A 231 5.52 9.43 4.34
CA LEU A 231 6.17 9.32 3.05
C LEU A 231 5.17 9.04 1.91
N ALA A 232 5.44 9.57 0.73
CA ALA A 232 4.60 9.37 -0.44
C ALA A 232 4.30 7.88 -0.78
N PRO A 233 5.24 6.94 -0.61
CA PRO A 233 4.96 5.52 -0.78
C PRO A 233 3.83 4.98 0.10
N LEU A 234 3.77 5.41 1.36
CA LEU A 234 2.71 4.97 2.28
C LEU A 234 1.34 5.51 1.88
N GLN A 235 1.28 6.76 1.38
CA GLN A 235 0.05 7.33 0.82
C GLN A 235 -0.37 6.62 -0.48
N TYR A 236 0.61 6.17 -1.28
CA TYR A 236 0.36 5.42 -2.51
C TYR A 236 -0.24 4.04 -2.25
N ILE A 237 0.25 3.29 -1.27
CA ILE A 237 -0.24 1.92 -1.01
C ILE A 237 -1.54 1.88 -0.19
N ALA A 238 -1.89 2.96 0.52
CA ALA A 238 -3.05 3.01 1.42
C ALA A 238 -4.37 2.53 0.80
N PRO A 239 -4.78 2.96 -0.42
CA PRO A 239 -6.01 2.49 -1.04
C PRO A 239 -6.01 0.98 -1.29
N TYR A 240 -4.88 0.45 -1.75
CA TYR A 240 -4.73 -0.98 -2.02
C TYR A 240 -4.77 -1.80 -0.74
N SER A 241 -4.14 -1.32 0.33
CA SER A 241 -4.19 -1.94 1.65
C SER A 241 -5.62 -2.02 2.17
N GLY A 242 -6.35 -0.91 2.12
CA GLY A 242 -7.76 -0.86 2.54
C GLY A 242 -8.64 -1.77 1.69
N CYS A 243 -8.43 -1.79 0.36
CA CYS A 243 -9.15 -2.68 -0.54
C CYS A 243 -8.90 -4.15 -0.19
N THR A 244 -7.65 -4.54 0.01
CA THR A 244 -7.28 -5.92 0.37
C THR A 244 -7.90 -6.36 1.70
N MET A 245 -7.95 -5.48 2.70
CA MET A 245 -8.66 -5.75 3.96
C MET A 245 -10.15 -5.96 3.73
N GLY A 246 -10.76 -5.22 2.80
CA GLY A 246 -12.16 -5.37 2.40
C GLY A 246 -12.43 -6.67 1.64
N GLU A 247 -11.57 -7.01 0.70
CA GLU A 247 -11.68 -8.24 -0.10
C GLU A 247 -11.65 -9.50 0.77
N TYR A 248 -10.96 -9.48 1.90
CA TYR A 248 -10.98 -10.59 2.84
C TYR A 248 -12.41 -10.91 3.32
N PHE A 249 -13.18 -9.90 3.68
CA PHE A 249 -14.56 -10.06 4.13
C PHE A 249 -15.51 -10.38 2.96
N MET A 250 -15.27 -9.76 1.80
CA MET A 250 -16.02 -10.03 0.59
C MET A 250 -15.89 -11.51 0.14
N ASP A 251 -14.67 -12.06 0.23
CA ASP A 251 -14.42 -13.48 -0.09
C ASP A 251 -15.16 -14.45 0.88
N GLN A 252 -15.57 -13.96 2.05
CA GLN A 252 -16.41 -14.68 3.01
C GLN A 252 -17.92 -14.45 2.78
N GLY A 253 -18.29 -13.73 1.73
CA GLY A 253 -19.68 -13.44 1.40
C GLY A 253 -20.30 -12.28 2.17
N LYS A 254 -19.50 -11.48 2.89
CA LYS A 254 -19.96 -10.25 3.57
C LYS A 254 -19.99 -9.08 2.60
N ASP A 255 -20.89 -8.14 2.82
CA ASP A 255 -20.91 -6.88 2.10
C ASP A 255 -19.91 -5.91 2.72
N VAL A 256 -19.17 -5.19 1.88
CA VAL A 256 -18.12 -4.27 2.30
C VAL A 256 -18.31 -2.91 1.65
N LEU A 257 -18.24 -1.86 2.47
CA LEU A 257 -18.20 -0.46 2.02
C LEU A 257 -16.79 0.08 2.21
N VAL A 258 -16.11 0.43 1.13
CA VAL A 258 -14.79 1.08 1.19
C VAL A 258 -14.91 2.55 0.79
N VAL A 259 -14.40 3.44 1.62
CA VAL A 259 -14.34 4.88 1.36
C VAL A 259 -12.89 5.30 1.22
N TYR A 260 -12.55 5.94 0.11
CA TYR A 260 -11.23 6.55 -0.12
C TYR A 260 -11.33 8.07 0.00
N ASP A 261 -10.72 8.68 0.98
CA ASP A 261 -10.74 10.12 1.22
C ASP A 261 -9.30 10.68 1.34
N ASP A 262 -8.68 11.21 0.26
CA ASP A 262 -9.20 11.34 -1.09
C ASP A 262 -8.23 10.78 -2.16
N LEU A 263 -8.78 10.39 -3.28
CA LEU A 263 -8.01 9.86 -4.40
C LEU A 263 -7.21 10.93 -5.16
N SER A 264 -7.52 12.22 -5.00
CA SER A 264 -6.71 13.30 -5.58
C SER A 264 -5.32 13.33 -4.94
N LYS A 265 -5.24 13.16 -3.62
CA LYS A 265 -3.96 13.08 -2.91
C LYS A 265 -3.21 11.80 -3.21
N HIS A 266 -3.92 10.70 -3.42
CA HIS A 266 -3.33 9.46 -3.91
C HIS A 266 -2.62 9.66 -5.26
N ALA A 267 -3.28 10.34 -6.21
CA ALA A 267 -2.67 10.67 -7.50
C ALA A 267 -1.46 11.60 -7.36
N VAL A 268 -1.50 12.57 -6.43
CA VAL A 268 -0.35 13.45 -6.14
C VAL A 268 0.82 12.67 -5.56
N ALA A 269 0.58 11.74 -4.64
CA ALA A 269 1.61 10.86 -4.10
C ALA A 269 2.27 10.02 -5.21
N TYR A 270 1.46 9.44 -6.11
CA TYR A 270 1.98 8.69 -7.25
C TYR A 270 2.78 9.55 -8.23
N ARG A 271 2.37 10.79 -8.47
CA ARG A 271 3.14 11.76 -9.26
C ARG A 271 4.51 12.01 -8.62
N ALA A 272 4.56 12.25 -7.31
CA ALA A 272 5.81 12.46 -6.60
C ALA A 272 6.75 11.26 -6.75
N LEU A 273 6.26 10.04 -6.50
CA LEU A 273 7.03 8.81 -6.68
C LEU A 273 7.52 8.63 -8.12
N SER A 274 6.68 8.89 -9.10
CA SER A 274 7.03 8.72 -10.51
C SER A 274 8.13 9.69 -10.94
N LEU A 275 8.10 10.94 -10.46
CA LEU A 275 9.15 11.94 -10.72
C LEU A 275 10.46 11.53 -10.06
N LEU A 276 10.44 11.08 -8.81
CA LEU A 276 11.61 10.61 -8.09
C LEU A 276 12.23 9.35 -8.74
N LEU A 277 11.40 8.46 -9.25
CA LEU A 277 11.83 7.29 -10.03
C LEU A 277 12.25 7.63 -11.47
N LYS A 278 12.30 8.94 -11.81
CA LYS A 278 12.67 9.44 -13.15
C LYS A 278 11.81 8.90 -14.29
N ARG A 279 10.55 8.55 -14.00
CA ARG A 279 9.58 8.20 -15.06
C ARG A 279 9.22 9.45 -15.86
N PRO A 280 9.05 9.34 -17.19
CA PRO A 280 8.75 10.50 -18.03
C PRO A 280 7.41 11.14 -17.62
N PRO A 281 7.40 12.45 -17.31
CA PRO A 281 6.18 13.16 -16.93
C PRO A 281 5.33 13.50 -18.15
N GLY A 282 4.01 13.44 -17.98
CA GLY A 282 3.01 13.97 -18.89
C GLY A 282 2.50 15.36 -18.46
N ARG A 283 1.23 15.64 -18.77
CA ARG A 283 0.56 16.90 -18.40
C ARG A 283 0.58 17.08 -16.87
N GLU A 284 0.90 18.28 -16.41
CA GLU A 284 0.98 18.64 -14.99
C GLU A 284 1.92 17.73 -14.17
N ALA A 285 2.93 17.19 -14.87
CA ALA A 285 3.92 16.26 -14.34
C ALA A 285 3.34 14.91 -13.84
N TYR A 286 2.08 14.59 -14.15
CA TYR A 286 1.55 13.26 -13.89
C TYR A 286 2.13 12.23 -14.87
N PRO A 287 2.43 11.01 -14.45
CA PRO A 287 2.82 9.95 -15.36
C PRO A 287 1.65 9.54 -16.25
N GLY A 288 1.94 9.05 -17.46
CA GLY A 288 0.92 8.69 -18.46
C GLY A 288 -0.02 7.57 -18.01
N ASP A 289 0.41 6.77 -17.05
CA ASP A 289 -0.34 5.64 -16.49
C ASP A 289 -1.19 5.97 -15.24
N VAL A 290 -1.35 7.26 -14.91
CA VAL A 290 -2.15 7.69 -13.73
C VAL A 290 -3.59 7.15 -13.73
N PHE A 291 -4.17 6.91 -14.92
CA PHE A 291 -5.50 6.31 -15.03
C PHE A 291 -5.54 4.85 -14.55
N TYR A 292 -4.47 4.09 -14.79
CA TYR A 292 -4.37 2.71 -14.31
C TYR A 292 -4.26 2.64 -12.78
N LEU A 293 -3.69 3.67 -12.16
CA LEU A 293 -3.60 3.80 -10.71
C LEU A 293 -4.97 3.69 -10.04
N LEU A 294 -5.98 4.36 -10.60
CA LEU A 294 -7.34 4.41 -10.05
C LEU A 294 -8.20 3.22 -10.49
N SER A 295 -7.77 2.45 -11.48
CA SER A 295 -8.49 1.29 -12.01
C SER A 295 -8.00 -0.05 -11.45
N ARG A 296 -6.89 -0.04 -10.74
CA ARG A 296 -6.39 -1.22 -10.00
C ARG A 296 -7.28 -1.54 -8.82
#